data_c3797d972d95b7e83d86917e8d41f353
#
_entry.id   c3797d972d95b7e83d86917e8d41f353
#
_cell.length_a   1.000
_cell.length_b   1.000
_cell.length_c   1.000
_cell.angle_alpha   90.00
_cell.angle_beta   90.00
_cell.angle_gamma   90.00
#
_symmetry.space_group_name_H-M   'P 1'
#
loop_
_entity.id
_entity.type
_entity.pdbx_description
1 polymer ?
#
loop_
_entity_poly.entity_id
_entity_poly.type
_entity_poly.pdbx_seq_one_letter_code
_entity_poly.pdbx_strand_id
1 'polypeptide(L)'
;MLIALAACFVIVSCAKDGASDGTDSESTKATDTQADAPSTGGNTLDVGVPVVLGEAQYKSVYDAYDDTTMLYWSDASEADAKAYGDKLTQDGYAAYQTVDGSAIWSATYTKEQTVVHVYYTKALSEFRVLVSDNASLPAKAEEYVKVCDASVTQLGVDLASNSEGMGYIIQLEDGSFVVIDGGSQTNSDPSELYGKLKNLASSAGLEAITVRAWFITHADAEHYGVLNAFLGAYDSEIKVEAFVTNDASDEVYKSVGAFAGGFSFSRLEGTFGGAKYIKAHTGQSFSFAGVSMNILYTHEDANDMATDSLHSKTAMVLDATVGETRFLWLGDIESDGAARLVSMYGEGLKCDVLQISAGESMGSEELYKRCAPSTVFYAGTAASVEKCAELASIKYLAGTAERTVLACEGTYTMRFSDIIDIGKGTGSVDADSRYTEDY
;
A
#
# COMPACT_ATOMS: atom_id res chain seq x y z
N MET A 1 9.02 24.70 47.45
CA MET A 1 7.70 25.37 47.40
C MET A 1 6.95 24.70 46.25
N LEU A 2 6.19 23.65 46.58
CA LEU A 2 5.37 22.87 45.63
C LEU A 2 4.14 23.68 45.24
N ILE A 3 3.86 23.73 43.95
CA ILE A 3 2.53 24.12 43.45
C ILE A 3 2.02 22.92 42.63
N ALA A 4 1.03 22.25 43.23
CA ALA A 4 0.26 21.21 42.54
C ALA A 4 -0.87 21.87 41.74
N LEU A 5 -0.96 21.59 40.45
CA LEU A 5 -2.17 21.90 39.68
C LEU A 5 -2.97 20.60 39.53
N ALA A 6 -4.16 20.62 40.09
CA ALA A 6 -5.15 19.57 39.95
C ALA A 6 -5.95 19.81 38.66
N ALA A 7 -5.98 18.84 37.76
CA ALA A 7 -6.89 18.81 36.62
C ALA A 7 -8.18 18.08 37.01
N CYS A 8 -9.30 18.78 36.91
CA CYS A 8 -10.64 18.22 37.14
C CYS A 8 -11.08 17.41 35.92
N PHE A 9 -11.28 16.12 36.12
CA PHE A 9 -12.08 15.30 35.22
C PHE A 9 -13.57 15.50 35.53
N VAL A 10 -14.34 15.92 34.54
CA VAL A 10 -15.79 15.88 34.58
C VAL A 10 -16.28 14.59 34.01
N ILE A 11 -16.70 13.66 34.86
CA ILE A 11 -17.42 12.46 34.48
C ILE A 11 -18.91 12.83 34.41
N VAL A 12 -19.49 12.76 33.20
CA VAL A 12 -20.94 12.83 33.02
C VAL A 12 -21.48 11.40 33.08
N SER A 13 -22.06 11.06 34.21
CA SER A 13 -22.85 9.84 34.41
C SER A 13 -24.30 10.12 34.03
N CYS A 14 -24.84 9.42 33.01
CA CYS A 14 -26.28 9.36 32.80
C CYS A 14 -26.84 8.14 33.49
N ALA A 15 -27.65 8.38 34.51
CA ALA A 15 -28.42 7.37 35.21
C ALA A 15 -29.61 6.92 34.36
N LYS A 16 -29.88 5.61 34.41
CA LYS A 16 -31.12 4.99 33.96
C LYS A 16 -32.18 5.20 35.02
N ASP A 17 -33.37 5.59 34.62
CA ASP A 17 -34.61 5.24 35.33
C ASP A 17 -35.62 4.67 34.32
N GLY A 18 -36.18 3.53 34.70
CA GLY A 18 -37.09 2.78 33.90
C GLY A 18 -38.54 3.13 34.17
N ALA A 19 -39.39 2.79 33.22
CA ALA A 19 -40.73 2.26 33.45
C ALA A 19 -41.30 1.68 32.14
N SER A 20 -41.87 0.52 32.25
CA SER A 20 -42.57 -0.29 31.27
C SER A 20 -43.76 0.40 30.63
N ASP A 21 -44.00 0.24 29.34
CA ASP A 21 -45.27 -0.38 28.92
C ASP A 21 -45.15 -0.93 27.47
N GLY A 22 -45.77 -2.08 27.25
CA GLY A 22 -45.67 -2.81 26.01
C GLY A 22 -46.66 -2.31 24.95
N THR A 23 -46.27 -2.40 23.73
CA THR A 23 -47.13 -2.68 22.57
C THR A 23 -46.31 -3.25 21.43
N ASP A 24 -46.81 -4.31 20.80
CA ASP A 24 -46.31 -4.97 19.60
C ASP A 24 -45.97 -3.96 18.50
N SER A 25 -44.81 -4.10 17.91
CA SER A 25 -44.56 -3.61 16.57
C SER A 25 -43.61 -4.52 15.82
N GLU A 26 -44.10 -4.93 14.70
CA GLU A 26 -43.53 -5.73 13.64
C GLU A 26 -42.02 -5.59 13.44
N SER A 27 -41.40 -6.75 13.36
CA SER A 27 -40.06 -6.96 12.81
C SER A 27 -40.00 -6.38 11.38
N THR A 28 -39.52 -5.16 11.25
CA THR A 28 -39.03 -4.69 9.96
C THR A 28 -37.64 -5.27 9.78
N LYS A 29 -37.56 -6.27 8.89
CA LYS A 29 -36.31 -6.70 8.25
C LYS A 29 -35.62 -5.46 7.73
N ALA A 30 -34.37 -5.26 8.16
CA ALA A 30 -33.44 -4.38 7.48
C ALA A 30 -33.34 -4.91 6.05
N THR A 31 -33.91 -4.17 5.12
CA THR A 31 -33.70 -4.38 3.71
C THR A 31 -32.26 -3.96 3.42
N ASP A 32 -31.49 -4.95 3.03
CA ASP A 32 -30.24 -4.83 2.33
C ASP A 32 -30.44 -3.85 1.16
N THR A 33 -30.08 -2.59 1.33
CA THR A 33 -29.99 -1.65 0.23
C THR A 33 -28.63 -1.83 -0.42
N GLN A 34 -28.48 -2.99 -1.07
CA GLN A 34 -27.61 -3.07 -2.23
C GLN A 34 -28.05 -1.94 -3.15
N ALA A 35 -27.18 -0.98 -3.43
CA ALA A 35 -27.45 0.06 -4.39
C ALA A 35 -27.90 -0.63 -5.68
N ASP A 36 -29.16 -0.45 -6.05
CA ASP A 36 -29.71 -1.02 -7.26
C ASP A 36 -28.83 -0.57 -8.43
N ALA A 37 -28.13 -1.52 -9.02
CA ALA A 37 -27.53 -1.33 -10.32
C ALA A 37 -28.64 -0.82 -11.26
N PRO A 38 -28.43 0.24 -12.05
CA PRO A 38 -29.44 0.77 -12.91
C PRO A 38 -29.94 -0.35 -13.84
N SER A 39 -31.23 -0.67 -13.75
CA SER A 39 -31.88 -1.72 -14.52
C SER A 39 -31.74 -1.40 -15.99
N THR A 40 -31.10 -2.25 -16.65
CA THR A 40 -30.74 -2.31 -18.04
C THR A 40 -31.90 -2.18 -19.01
N GLY A 41 -31.86 -1.15 -19.76
CA GLY A 41 -32.42 -1.10 -21.09
C GLY A 41 -31.37 -0.54 -22.03
N GLY A 42 -30.66 -1.40 -22.77
CA GLY A 42 -29.80 -0.99 -23.86
C GLY A 42 -28.27 -1.03 -23.56
N ASN A 43 -27.56 -1.68 -24.44
CA ASN A 43 -26.13 -2.00 -24.49
C ASN A 43 -25.13 -0.81 -24.57
N THR A 44 -25.28 0.25 -23.79
CA THR A 44 -24.31 1.35 -23.86
C THR A 44 -24.14 2.02 -22.50
N LEU A 45 -23.35 1.43 -21.60
CA LEU A 45 -22.51 2.25 -20.75
C LEU A 45 -21.40 2.78 -21.66
N ASP A 46 -21.37 4.08 -21.90
CA ASP A 46 -20.27 4.72 -22.64
C ASP A 46 -19.08 4.91 -21.68
N VAL A 47 -18.37 3.81 -21.42
CA VAL A 47 -17.15 3.81 -20.62
C VAL A 47 -15.90 3.75 -21.51
N GLY A 48 -16.05 3.92 -22.81
CA GLY A 48 -14.94 3.96 -23.77
C GLY A 48 -14.25 2.62 -24.04
N VAL A 49 -14.67 1.55 -23.35
CA VAL A 49 -14.11 0.20 -23.47
C VAL A 49 -15.21 -0.85 -23.71
N PRO A 50 -14.86 -2.06 -24.20
CA PRO A 50 -15.82 -3.15 -24.32
C PRO A 50 -16.48 -3.48 -22.98
N VAL A 51 -17.80 -3.62 -22.94
CA VAL A 51 -18.57 -3.99 -21.74
C VAL A 51 -18.99 -5.47 -21.74
N VAL A 52 -18.40 -6.26 -22.63
CA VAL A 52 -18.71 -7.68 -22.81
C VAL A 52 -17.41 -8.47 -22.77
N LEU A 53 -17.39 -9.53 -22.00
CA LEU A 53 -16.31 -10.51 -21.93
C LEU A 53 -16.75 -11.79 -22.65
N GLY A 54 -16.27 -12.02 -23.88
CA GLY A 54 -16.80 -13.09 -24.72
C GLY A 54 -18.28 -12.90 -24.98
N GLU A 55 -19.14 -13.87 -24.59
CA GLU A 55 -20.58 -13.77 -24.64
C GLU A 55 -21.21 -13.30 -23.30
N ALA A 56 -20.40 -13.18 -22.25
CA ALA A 56 -20.85 -12.79 -20.92
C ALA A 56 -20.88 -11.27 -20.77
N GLN A 57 -21.95 -10.75 -20.19
CA GLN A 57 -22.01 -9.37 -19.74
C GLN A 57 -21.31 -9.24 -18.38
N TYR A 58 -20.74 -8.06 -18.09
CA TYR A 58 -20.22 -7.76 -16.77
C TYR A 58 -21.29 -7.98 -15.67
N LYS A 59 -20.88 -8.44 -14.48
CA LYS A 59 -21.82 -8.59 -13.36
C LYS A 59 -22.12 -7.27 -12.67
N SER A 60 -21.12 -6.38 -12.59
CA SER A 60 -21.27 -5.10 -11.93
C SER A 60 -20.35 -4.04 -12.53
N VAL A 61 -20.80 -2.80 -12.43
CA VAL A 61 -20.01 -1.60 -12.67
C VAL A 61 -19.94 -0.87 -11.36
N TYR A 62 -18.74 -0.52 -10.95
CA TYR A 62 -18.50 0.30 -9.77
C TYR A 62 -17.87 1.62 -10.22
N ASP A 63 -18.25 2.71 -9.56
CA ASP A 63 -17.28 3.74 -9.27
C ASP A 63 -16.30 3.09 -8.28
N ALA A 64 -15.05 2.94 -8.66
CA ALA A 64 -14.05 2.30 -7.80
C ALA A 64 -13.63 3.22 -6.63
N TYR A 65 -14.57 4.04 -6.14
CA TYR A 65 -14.42 4.97 -5.03
C TYR A 65 -13.37 6.08 -5.23
N ASP A 66 -12.93 6.33 -6.46
CA ASP A 66 -11.78 7.16 -6.76
C ASP A 66 -11.82 7.79 -8.17
N ASP A 67 -13.00 7.99 -8.72
CA ASP A 67 -13.24 8.44 -10.10
C ASP A 67 -12.80 7.44 -11.19
N THR A 68 -12.45 6.21 -10.81
CA THR A 68 -12.14 5.11 -11.74
C THR A 68 -13.36 4.23 -11.95
N THR A 69 -13.76 4.00 -13.20
CA THR A 69 -14.82 3.05 -13.50
C THR A 69 -14.27 1.64 -13.51
N MET A 70 -14.80 0.75 -12.66
CA MET A 70 -14.45 -0.66 -12.62
C MET A 70 -15.56 -1.55 -13.19
N LEU A 71 -15.22 -2.36 -14.20
CA LEU A 71 -16.05 -3.47 -14.66
C LEU A 71 -15.56 -4.77 -14.00
N TYR A 72 -16.49 -5.60 -13.54
CA TYR A 72 -16.17 -6.83 -12.82
C TYR A 72 -16.93 -8.03 -13.35
N TRP A 73 -16.21 -9.13 -13.59
CA TRP A 73 -16.74 -10.45 -13.91
C TRP A 73 -16.24 -11.48 -12.90
N SER A 74 -17.13 -12.23 -12.28
CA SER A 74 -16.80 -13.50 -11.64
C SER A 74 -16.99 -14.62 -12.68
N ASP A 75 -16.38 -15.77 -12.48
CA ASP A 75 -16.44 -16.92 -13.41
C ASP A 75 -15.87 -16.62 -14.82
N ALA A 76 -14.91 -15.69 -14.92
CA ALA A 76 -14.17 -15.44 -16.14
C ALA A 76 -13.10 -16.53 -16.37
N SER A 77 -12.62 -16.66 -17.59
CA SER A 77 -11.43 -17.44 -17.91
C SER A 77 -10.23 -16.55 -18.25
N GLU A 78 -9.04 -17.05 -18.05
CA GLU A 78 -7.81 -16.33 -18.46
C GLU A 78 -7.78 -16.07 -19.97
N ALA A 79 -8.34 -16.99 -20.76
CA ALA A 79 -8.45 -16.84 -22.21
C ALA A 79 -9.36 -15.67 -22.59
N ASP A 80 -10.50 -15.51 -21.91
CA ASP A 80 -11.41 -14.39 -22.12
C ASP A 80 -10.76 -13.05 -21.73
N ALA A 81 -10.02 -13.04 -20.61
CA ALA A 81 -9.28 -11.85 -20.17
C ALA A 81 -8.20 -11.44 -21.18
N LYS A 82 -7.44 -12.40 -21.72
CA LYS A 82 -6.44 -12.13 -22.77
C LYS A 82 -7.12 -11.64 -24.07
N ALA A 83 -8.22 -12.27 -24.48
CA ALA A 83 -8.99 -11.83 -25.64
C ALA A 83 -9.57 -10.41 -25.47
N TYR A 84 -9.92 -10.02 -24.25
CA TYR A 84 -10.33 -8.64 -23.94
C TYR A 84 -9.18 -7.66 -24.21
N GLY A 85 -7.96 -7.98 -23.78
CA GLY A 85 -6.77 -7.18 -24.06
C GLY A 85 -6.46 -7.06 -25.55
N ASP A 86 -6.63 -8.15 -26.33
CA ASP A 86 -6.52 -8.13 -27.78
C ASP A 86 -7.54 -7.20 -28.41
N LYS A 87 -8.77 -7.19 -27.88
CA LYS A 87 -9.83 -6.29 -28.33
C LYS A 87 -9.50 -4.82 -28.07
N LEU A 88 -8.96 -4.49 -26.88
CA LEU A 88 -8.49 -3.12 -26.60
C LEU A 88 -7.43 -2.69 -27.62
N THR A 89 -6.49 -3.57 -27.98
CA THR A 89 -5.48 -3.27 -29.01
C THR A 89 -6.12 -3.03 -30.38
N GLN A 90 -7.11 -3.81 -30.76
CA GLN A 90 -7.88 -3.59 -32.01
C GLN A 90 -8.65 -2.26 -32.02
N ASP A 91 -9.12 -1.81 -30.83
CA ASP A 91 -9.80 -0.54 -30.65
C ASP A 91 -8.85 0.66 -30.54
N GLY A 92 -7.56 0.44 -30.75
CA GLY A 92 -6.52 1.46 -30.86
C GLY A 92 -5.85 1.84 -29.54
N TYR A 93 -6.00 1.03 -28.50
CA TYR A 93 -5.21 1.17 -27.27
C TYR A 93 -3.80 0.60 -27.47
N ALA A 94 -2.78 1.31 -27.01
CA ALA A 94 -1.41 0.85 -27.02
C ALA A 94 -1.08 0.10 -25.72
N ALA A 95 -0.51 -1.09 -25.82
CA ALA A 95 -0.07 -1.81 -24.66
C ALA A 95 1.13 -1.08 -24.00
N TYR A 96 0.96 -0.73 -22.73
CA TYR A 96 2.02 -0.19 -21.89
C TYR A 96 2.80 -1.33 -21.23
N GLN A 97 2.13 -2.26 -20.57
CA GLN A 97 2.73 -3.37 -19.84
C GLN A 97 1.82 -4.59 -19.86
N THR A 98 2.41 -5.78 -19.82
CA THR A 98 1.71 -7.04 -19.54
C THR A 98 2.53 -7.83 -18.52
N VAL A 99 1.86 -8.37 -17.49
CA VAL A 99 2.44 -9.24 -16.47
C VAL A 99 1.69 -10.57 -16.51
N ASP A 100 2.42 -11.67 -16.76
CA ASP A 100 1.85 -13.03 -16.71
C ASP A 100 2.44 -13.77 -15.51
N GLY A 101 1.94 -13.44 -14.33
CA GLY A 101 2.34 -14.04 -13.07
C GLY A 101 1.63 -15.37 -12.80
N SER A 102 2.12 -16.12 -11.81
CA SER A 102 1.50 -17.40 -11.41
C SER A 102 0.08 -17.24 -10.85
N ALA A 103 -0.20 -16.14 -10.13
CA ALA A 103 -1.49 -15.88 -9.49
C ALA A 103 -2.38 -14.92 -10.30
N ILE A 104 -1.79 -13.92 -10.93
CA ILE A 104 -2.49 -12.87 -11.68
C ILE A 104 -1.91 -12.75 -13.09
N TRP A 105 -2.79 -12.66 -14.07
CA TRP A 105 -2.48 -12.08 -15.36
C TRP A 105 -3.01 -10.65 -15.39
N SER A 106 -2.21 -9.69 -15.84
CA SER A 106 -2.62 -8.30 -15.96
C SER A 106 -2.03 -7.62 -17.19
N ALA A 107 -2.69 -6.57 -17.65
CA ALA A 107 -2.16 -5.71 -18.71
C ALA A 107 -2.68 -4.27 -18.55
N THR A 108 -1.81 -3.31 -18.88
CA THR A 108 -2.12 -1.88 -18.86
C THR A 108 -2.04 -1.35 -20.29
N TYR A 109 -3.03 -0.60 -20.68
CA TYR A 109 -3.17 -0.01 -22.00
C TYR A 109 -3.38 1.50 -21.90
N THR A 110 -2.96 2.21 -22.94
CA THR A 110 -3.13 3.67 -23.01
C THR A 110 -3.71 4.09 -24.36
N LYS A 111 -4.60 5.07 -24.33
CA LYS A 111 -5.10 5.75 -25.53
C LYS A 111 -5.35 7.22 -25.18
N GLU A 112 -4.62 8.12 -25.82
CA GLU A 112 -4.62 9.54 -25.47
C GLU A 112 -4.29 9.75 -23.99
N GLN A 113 -5.26 10.21 -23.18
CA GLN A 113 -5.12 10.42 -21.73
C GLN A 113 -5.83 9.34 -20.89
N THR A 114 -6.45 8.35 -21.54
CA THR A 114 -7.12 7.26 -20.84
C THR A 114 -6.16 6.11 -20.60
N VAL A 115 -6.07 5.65 -19.37
CA VAL A 115 -5.42 4.41 -18.97
C VAL A 115 -6.46 3.36 -18.70
N VAL A 116 -6.30 2.19 -19.31
CA VAL A 116 -7.11 1.00 -19.02
C VAL A 116 -6.21 -0.05 -18.44
N HIS A 117 -6.47 -0.41 -17.21
CA HIS A 117 -5.80 -1.54 -16.56
C HIS A 117 -6.75 -2.72 -16.45
N VAL A 118 -6.28 -3.91 -16.78
CA VAL A 118 -7.07 -5.14 -16.68
C VAL A 118 -6.29 -6.18 -15.90
N TYR A 119 -6.97 -6.93 -15.03
CA TYR A 119 -6.34 -8.06 -14.37
C TYR A 119 -7.30 -9.22 -14.13
N TYR A 120 -6.75 -10.42 -14.19
CA TYR A 120 -7.44 -11.68 -13.97
C TYR A 120 -6.77 -12.44 -12.81
N THR A 121 -7.55 -12.70 -11.77
CA THR A 121 -7.11 -13.47 -10.60
C THR A 121 -7.38 -14.95 -10.83
N LYS A 122 -6.32 -15.73 -11.07
CA LYS A 122 -6.42 -17.13 -11.53
C LYS A 122 -7.13 -18.04 -10.51
N ALA A 123 -6.83 -17.87 -9.21
CA ALA A 123 -7.43 -18.68 -8.14
C ALA A 123 -8.92 -18.43 -7.93
N LEU A 124 -9.40 -17.24 -8.28
CA LEU A 124 -10.79 -16.80 -8.02
C LEU A 124 -11.64 -16.74 -9.30
N SER A 125 -11.01 -16.92 -10.47
CA SER A 125 -11.67 -16.74 -11.78
C SER A 125 -12.34 -15.37 -11.94
N GLU A 126 -11.76 -14.35 -11.32
CA GLU A 126 -12.27 -12.98 -11.36
C GLU A 126 -11.48 -12.13 -12.35
N PHE A 127 -12.20 -11.33 -13.12
CA PHE A 127 -11.63 -10.38 -14.08
C PHE A 127 -12.14 -8.98 -13.80
N ARG A 128 -11.23 -8.03 -13.76
CA ARG A 128 -11.52 -6.61 -13.57
C ARG A 128 -10.92 -5.78 -14.68
N VAL A 129 -11.65 -4.73 -15.05
CA VAL A 129 -11.24 -3.69 -16.00
C VAL A 129 -11.42 -2.35 -15.32
N LEU A 130 -10.34 -1.59 -15.22
CA LEU A 130 -10.31 -0.27 -14.59
C LEU A 130 -10.01 0.77 -15.65
N VAL A 131 -10.88 1.76 -15.74
CA VAL A 131 -10.77 2.84 -16.72
C VAL A 131 -10.56 4.14 -15.98
N SER A 132 -9.41 4.75 -16.17
CA SER A 132 -9.02 6.03 -15.56
C SER A 132 -8.76 7.07 -16.65
N ASP A 133 -9.50 8.15 -16.62
CA ASP A 133 -9.26 9.30 -17.50
C ASP A 133 -8.23 10.26 -16.88
N ASN A 134 -7.48 10.96 -17.74
CA ASN A 134 -6.43 11.88 -17.33
C ASN A 134 -5.35 11.25 -16.42
N ALA A 135 -5.17 9.93 -16.52
CA ALA A 135 -4.22 9.19 -15.70
C ALA A 135 -2.80 9.26 -16.26
N SER A 136 -1.83 9.18 -15.37
CA SER A 136 -0.41 9.09 -15.69
C SER A 136 0.13 7.71 -15.36
N LEU A 137 1.20 7.33 -16.08
CA LEU A 137 1.98 6.13 -15.78
C LEU A 137 3.46 6.49 -15.56
N PRO A 138 4.23 5.73 -14.79
CA PRO A 138 5.66 5.90 -14.68
C PRO A 138 6.33 5.82 -16.06
N ALA A 139 7.48 6.46 -16.20
CA ALA A 139 8.32 6.19 -17.35
C ALA A 139 8.70 4.71 -17.35
N LYS A 140 8.79 4.10 -18.54
CA LYS A 140 9.35 2.74 -18.64
C LYS A 140 10.79 2.74 -18.15
N ALA A 141 11.21 1.60 -17.59
CA ALA A 141 12.60 1.43 -17.16
C ALA A 141 13.58 1.80 -18.29
N GLU A 142 14.52 2.66 -17.98
CA GLU A 142 15.60 3.07 -18.87
C GLU A 142 16.88 2.29 -18.51
N GLU A 143 17.83 2.26 -19.45
CA GLU A 143 19.18 1.82 -19.12
C GLU A 143 19.76 2.73 -18.03
N TYR A 144 20.40 2.13 -17.04
CA TYR A 144 21.03 2.87 -15.94
C TYR A 144 22.46 2.41 -15.70
N VAL A 145 23.25 3.24 -15.05
CA VAL A 145 24.59 2.88 -14.60
C VAL A 145 24.53 2.55 -13.12
N LYS A 146 24.94 1.34 -12.78
CA LYS A 146 25.01 0.92 -11.37
C LYS A 146 26.13 1.66 -10.65
N VAL A 147 25.79 2.35 -9.56
CA VAL A 147 26.73 3.11 -8.70
C VAL A 147 26.77 2.56 -7.28
N CYS A 148 25.74 1.83 -6.85
CA CYS A 148 25.68 1.18 -5.54
C CYS A 148 24.88 -0.11 -5.59
N ASP A 149 24.91 -0.89 -4.52
CA ASP A 149 24.00 -2.02 -4.34
C ASP A 149 22.67 -1.52 -3.80
N ALA A 150 21.58 -2.11 -4.29
CA ALA A 150 20.25 -1.77 -3.80
C ALA A 150 20.11 -2.13 -2.31
N SER A 151 19.48 -1.23 -1.56
CA SER A 151 19.25 -1.40 -0.12
C SER A 151 17.87 -0.92 0.29
N VAL A 152 17.39 -1.42 1.42
CA VAL A 152 16.17 -0.97 2.08
C VAL A 152 16.50 -0.42 3.45
N THR A 153 15.91 0.72 3.78
CA THR A 153 15.99 1.35 5.10
C THR A 153 14.59 1.41 5.70
N GLN A 154 14.38 0.83 6.89
CA GLN A 154 13.23 1.10 7.74
C GLN A 154 13.55 2.34 8.57
N LEU A 155 12.71 3.36 8.52
CA LEU A 155 12.83 4.52 9.40
C LEU A 155 12.40 4.17 10.82
N GLY A 156 13.13 4.70 11.81
CA GLY A 156 12.77 4.56 13.20
C GLY A 156 11.50 5.34 13.55
N VAL A 157 10.78 4.87 14.56
CA VAL A 157 9.70 5.63 15.19
C VAL A 157 10.18 6.20 16.50
N ASP A 158 9.77 7.43 16.83
CA ASP A 158 10.18 8.10 18.06
C ASP A 158 9.61 7.36 19.28
N LEU A 159 10.50 6.95 20.18
CA LEU A 159 10.16 6.29 21.44
C LEU A 159 9.37 7.19 22.40
N ALA A 160 9.47 8.51 22.26
CA ALA A 160 8.84 9.47 23.13
C ALA A 160 7.38 9.77 22.77
N SER A 161 6.95 9.44 21.56
CA SER A 161 5.58 9.63 21.10
C SER A 161 4.81 8.32 21.17
N ASN A 162 3.50 8.39 21.43
CA ASN A 162 2.62 7.22 21.37
C ASN A 162 2.00 7.03 19.98
N SER A 163 2.53 7.72 18.98
CA SER A 163 2.01 7.71 17.63
C SER A 163 2.78 6.69 16.81
N GLU A 164 2.08 5.86 16.10
CA GLU A 164 2.62 4.83 15.22
C GLU A 164 3.02 5.46 13.89
N GLY A 165 3.72 4.73 13.05
CA GLY A 165 4.08 5.21 11.74
C GLY A 165 4.95 4.23 10.97
N MET A 166 4.87 4.31 9.65
CA MET A 166 5.62 3.47 8.75
C MET A 166 6.35 4.32 7.71
N GLY A 167 7.63 4.06 7.51
CA GLY A 167 8.39 4.72 6.45
C GLY A 167 9.59 3.88 6.00
N TYR A 168 9.78 3.78 4.68
CA TYR A 168 10.87 3.04 4.08
C TYR A 168 11.53 3.82 2.95
N ILE A 169 12.83 3.68 2.83
CA ILE A 169 13.62 4.16 1.70
C ILE A 169 14.24 2.95 1.01
N ILE A 170 13.99 2.78 -0.28
CA ILE A 170 14.72 1.84 -1.12
C ILE A 170 15.72 2.66 -1.93
N GLN A 171 17.02 2.46 -1.70
CA GLN A 171 18.05 2.98 -2.58
C GLN A 171 18.20 2.05 -3.77
N LEU A 172 18.09 2.62 -4.96
CA LEU A 172 18.18 1.92 -6.23
C LEU A 172 19.65 1.77 -6.68
N GLU A 173 19.92 0.89 -7.62
CA GLU A 173 21.30 0.66 -8.09
C GLU A 173 21.94 1.86 -8.79
N ASP A 174 21.15 2.80 -9.31
CA ASP A 174 21.65 4.07 -9.86
C ASP A 174 21.82 5.18 -8.80
N GLY A 175 21.62 4.85 -7.51
CA GLY A 175 21.70 5.74 -6.38
C GLY A 175 20.48 6.62 -6.17
N SER A 176 19.48 6.58 -7.06
CA SER A 176 18.17 7.22 -6.85
C SER A 176 17.31 6.39 -5.87
N PHE A 177 16.08 6.83 -5.58
CA PHE A 177 15.27 6.27 -4.51
C PHE A 177 13.85 5.92 -4.92
N VAL A 178 13.30 4.91 -4.27
CA VAL A 178 11.87 4.72 -4.05
C VAL A 178 11.61 4.94 -2.56
N VAL A 179 10.56 5.69 -2.22
CA VAL A 179 10.11 5.89 -0.84
C VAL A 179 8.74 5.23 -0.70
N ILE A 180 8.50 4.57 0.44
CA ILE A 180 7.20 4.00 0.80
C ILE A 180 6.77 4.66 2.10
N ASP A 181 5.62 5.35 2.08
CA ASP A 181 5.11 6.16 3.18
C ASP A 181 6.14 7.20 3.67
N GLY A 182 6.26 7.43 4.95
CA GLY A 182 7.24 8.38 5.50
C GLY A 182 7.11 8.51 7.00
N GLY A 183 6.06 7.94 7.56
CA GLY A 183 5.74 8.01 8.97
C GLY A 183 4.89 9.24 9.35
N SER A 184 4.51 9.28 10.60
CA SER A 184 3.74 10.39 11.18
C SER A 184 4.60 11.63 11.38
N GLN A 185 4.03 12.80 11.11
CA GLN A 185 4.68 14.08 11.41
C GLN A 185 5.02 14.26 12.91
N THR A 186 4.38 13.52 13.78
CA THR A 186 4.68 13.54 15.21
C THR A 186 5.80 12.61 15.61
N ASN A 187 6.10 11.59 14.79
CA ASN A 187 7.10 10.55 15.05
C ASN A 187 8.34 10.66 14.17
N SER A 188 8.17 11.23 12.98
CA SER A 188 9.26 11.34 12.01
C SER A 188 9.37 12.81 11.60
N ASP A 189 10.44 13.45 12.02
CA ASP A 189 10.78 14.78 11.55
C ASP A 189 11.11 14.66 10.05
N PRO A 190 10.56 15.50 9.16
CA PRO A 190 10.92 15.53 7.75
C PRO A 190 12.43 15.71 7.53
N SER A 191 13.15 16.33 8.47
CA SER A 191 14.61 16.46 8.42
C SER A 191 15.34 15.12 8.57
N GLU A 192 14.79 14.15 9.32
CA GLU A 192 15.37 12.81 9.44
C GLU A 192 15.30 12.04 8.12
N LEU A 193 14.13 11.99 7.50
CA LEU A 193 13.97 11.38 6.17
C LEU A 193 14.87 12.08 5.14
N TYR A 194 14.88 13.43 5.10
CA TYR A 194 15.74 14.19 4.20
C TYR A 194 17.22 13.90 4.45
N GLY A 195 17.66 13.93 5.71
CA GLY A 195 19.04 13.64 6.10
C GLY A 195 19.47 12.24 5.68
N LYS A 196 18.60 11.24 5.84
CA LYS A 196 18.87 9.87 5.42
C LYS A 196 18.99 9.74 3.90
N LEU A 197 18.07 10.34 3.13
CA LEU A 197 18.16 10.39 1.67
C LEU A 197 19.45 11.05 1.21
N LYS A 198 19.83 12.18 1.83
CA LYS A 198 21.05 12.92 1.52
C LYS A 198 22.32 12.10 1.82
N ASN A 199 22.37 11.44 2.97
CA ASN A 199 23.51 10.61 3.35
C ASN A 199 23.69 9.43 2.40
N LEU A 200 22.59 8.75 2.03
CA LEU A 200 22.60 7.64 1.06
C LEU A 200 23.04 8.12 -0.34
N ALA A 201 22.51 9.24 -0.83
CA ALA A 201 22.92 9.83 -2.11
C ALA A 201 24.42 10.17 -2.11
N SER A 202 24.90 10.85 -1.06
CA SER A 202 26.31 11.21 -0.92
C SER A 202 27.22 9.99 -0.87
N SER A 203 26.80 8.91 -0.18
CA SER A 203 27.55 7.65 -0.13
C SER A 203 27.64 6.96 -1.50
N ALA A 204 26.67 7.18 -2.37
CA ALA A 204 26.69 6.74 -3.78
C ALA A 204 27.42 7.71 -4.71
N GLY A 205 28.00 8.80 -4.18
CA GLY A 205 28.71 9.81 -4.96
C GLY A 205 27.79 10.80 -5.69
N LEU A 206 26.54 10.95 -5.27
CA LEU A 206 25.55 11.82 -5.89
C LEU A 206 25.35 13.09 -5.06
N GLU A 207 25.23 14.24 -5.76
CA GLU A 207 24.92 15.53 -5.13
C GLU A 207 23.41 15.79 -5.07
N ALA A 208 22.66 15.26 -6.04
CA ALA A 208 21.23 15.46 -6.15
C ALA A 208 20.45 14.25 -5.62
N ILE A 209 19.33 14.52 -4.96
CA ILE A 209 18.41 13.50 -4.47
C ILE A 209 17.26 13.37 -5.49
N THR A 210 17.13 12.19 -6.09
CA THR A 210 16.02 11.88 -7.00
C THR A 210 15.21 10.70 -6.45
N VAL A 211 13.94 10.95 -6.16
CA VAL A 211 12.95 9.95 -5.81
C VAL A 211 12.17 9.59 -7.07
N ARG A 212 12.39 8.39 -7.61
CA ARG A 212 11.72 7.89 -8.82
C ARG A 212 10.23 7.68 -8.61
N ALA A 213 9.87 7.17 -7.42
CA ALA A 213 8.50 7.02 -6.99
C ALA A 213 8.40 7.15 -5.47
N TRP A 214 7.37 7.84 -5.02
CA TRP A 214 6.97 7.87 -3.62
C TRP A 214 5.62 7.18 -3.50
N PHE A 215 5.61 5.96 -2.96
CA PHE A 215 4.41 5.19 -2.73
C PHE A 215 3.77 5.61 -1.41
N ILE A 216 2.47 5.85 -1.41
CA ILE A 216 1.67 6.03 -0.21
C ILE A 216 0.68 4.88 -0.17
N THR A 217 0.81 4.04 0.86
CA THR A 217 0.02 2.82 0.97
C THR A 217 -1.46 3.12 1.21
N HIS A 218 -1.76 4.12 2.03
CA HIS A 218 -3.12 4.61 2.29
C HIS A 218 -3.10 5.97 2.99
N ALA A 219 -4.28 6.62 3.07
CA ALA A 219 -4.42 7.99 3.56
C ALA A 219 -4.58 8.08 5.08
N ASP A 220 -3.72 7.38 5.84
CA ASP A 220 -3.63 7.57 7.28
C ASP A 220 -2.48 8.52 7.64
N ALA A 221 -2.70 9.39 8.63
CA ALA A 221 -1.74 10.42 9.03
C ALA A 221 -0.38 9.86 9.45
N GLU A 222 -0.33 8.64 9.95
CA GLU A 222 0.88 7.94 10.36
C GLU A 222 1.68 7.36 9.18
N HIS A 223 1.14 7.42 7.96
CA HIS A 223 1.80 7.02 6.72
C HIS A 223 2.22 8.20 5.85
N TYR A 224 1.37 9.23 5.72
CA TYR A 224 1.67 10.39 4.87
C TYR A 224 2.09 11.66 5.64
N GLY A 225 2.03 11.65 6.98
CA GLY A 225 2.24 12.86 7.79
C GLY A 225 3.59 13.53 7.52
N VAL A 226 4.65 12.75 7.39
CA VAL A 226 5.99 13.27 7.03
C VAL A 226 6.00 13.87 5.63
N LEU A 227 5.34 13.25 4.64
CA LEU A 227 5.24 13.83 3.30
C LEU A 227 4.55 15.19 3.34
N ASN A 228 3.49 15.34 4.14
CA ASN A 228 2.83 16.63 4.32
C ASN A 228 3.77 17.67 4.96
N ALA A 229 4.64 17.25 5.89
CA ALA A 229 5.65 18.12 6.50
C ALA A 229 6.82 18.45 5.55
N PHE A 230 7.11 17.58 4.59
CA PHE A 230 8.09 17.84 3.52
C PHE A 230 7.69 18.99 2.60
N LEU A 231 6.37 19.15 2.38
CA LEU A 231 5.85 20.27 1.58
C LEU A 231 6.22 21.62 2.23
N GLY A 232 6.93 22.45 1.47
CA GLY A 232 7.40 23.74 1.94
C GLY A 232 8.67 23.70 2.81
N ALA A 233 9.15 22.51 3.21
CA ALA A 233 10.40 22.33 3.93
C ALA A 233 11.55 21.90 3.00
N TYR A 234 11.32 20.85 2.19
CA TYR A 234 12.33 20.21 1.36
C TYR A 234 11.88 19.96 -0.08
N ASP A 235 10.74 20.44 -0.51
CA ASP A 235 10.19 20.27 -1.86
C ASP A 235 11.09 20.86 -2.96
N SER A 236 11.92 21.84 -2.63
CA SER A 236 12.94 22.40 -3.53
C SER A 236 14.30 21.70 -3.48
N GLU A 237 14.54 20.87 -2.47
CA GLU A 237 15.82 20.20 -2.21
C GLU A 237 15.93 18.82 -2.85
N ILE A 238 14.78 18.23 -3.23
CA ILE A 238 14.70 16.92 -3.84
C ILE A 238 13.83 16.96 -5.10
N LYS A 239 14.10 16.06 -6.04
CA LYS A 239 13.22 15.82 -7.18
C LYS A 239 12.41 14.56 -6.92
N VAL A 240 11.10 14.66 -6.97
CA VAL A 240 10.19 13.49 -7.00
C VAL A 240 9.61 13.39 -8.40
N GLU A 241 9.73 12.22 -9.03
CA GLU A 241 9.21 12.00 -10.38
C GLU A 241 7.73 11.58 -10.37
N ALA A 242 7.33 10.79 -9.37
CA ALA A 242 5.96 10.34 -9.23
C ALA A 242 5.56 10.12 -7.77
N PHE A 243 4.31 10.42 -7.46
CA PHE A 243 3.58 9.91 -6.30
C PHE A 243 2.66 8.79 -6.77
N VAL A 244 2.71 7.65 -6.09
CA VAL A 244 1.99 6.43 -6.47
C VAL A 244 1.11 6.01 -5.30
N THR A 245 -0.20 5.97 -5.52
CA THR A 245 -1.16 5.52 -4.52
C THR A 245 -2.41 4.96 -5.20
N ASN A 246 -3.25 4.29 -4.45
CA ASN A 246 -4.61 3.96 -4.86
C ASN A 246 -5.54 4.13 -3.66
N ASP A 247 -5.95 5.35 -3.42
CA ASP A 247 -6.76 5.74 -2.29
C ASP A 247 -8.21 6.01 -2.71
N ALA A 248 -9.15 5.80 -1.79
CA ALA A 248 -10.54 6.15 -2.03
C ALA A 248 -10.73 7.66 -2.14
N SER A 249 -11.79 8.10 -2.82
CA SER A 249 -12.08 9.52 -2.98
C SER A 249 -12.47 10.19 -1.66
N ASP A 250 -12.28 11.50 -1.58
CA ASP A 250 -12.72 12.33 -0.45
C ASP A 250 -14.22 12.17 -0.16
N GLU A 251 -15.05 11.94 -1.18
CA GLU A 251 -16.49 11.73 -1.08
C GLU A 251 -16.80 10.43 -0.34
N VAL A 252 -16.05 9.36 -0.62
CA VAL A 252 -16.18 8.07 0.06
C VAL A 252 -15.79 8.21 1.53
N TYR A 253 -14.65 8.82 1.85
CA TYR A 253 -14.24 9.07 3.23
C TYR A 253 -15.27 9.89 4.00
N LYS A 254 -15.84 10.93 3.41
CA LYS A 254 -16.90 11.74 4.01
C LYS A 254 -18.19 10.94 4.22
N SER A 255 -18.54 10.06 3.27
CA SER A 255 -19.79 9.27 3.32
C SER A 255 -19.82 8.28 4.48
N VAL A 256 -18.69 7.74 4.87
CA VAL A 256 -18.53 6.80 5.99
C VAL A 256 -18.12 7.50 7.31
N GLY A 257 -18.10 8.83 7.32
CA GLY A 257 -17.71 9.61 8.51
C GLY A 257 -16.20 9.59 8.79
N ALA A 258 -15.40 8.98 7.93
CA ALA A 258 -13.97 9.05 7.99
C ALA A 258 -13.48 10.34 7.32
N PHE A 259 -12.46 10.94 7.86
CA PHE A 259 -11.87 12.15 7.30
C PHE A 259 -10.37 11.93 7.06
N ALA A 260 -10.00 11.87 5.82
CA ALA A 260 -8.59 11.80 5.40
C ALA A 260 -7.90 13.14 5.73
N GLY A 261 -7.71 13.46 6.98
CA GLY A 261 -6.91 14.52 7.60
C GLY A 261 -6.62 15.81 6.80
N GLY A 262 -7.40 16.13 5.77
CA GLY A 262 -7.20 17.30 4.91
C GLY A 262 -6.04 17.14 3.90
N PHE A 263 -5.47 15.94 3.76
CA PHE A 263 -4.47 15.67 2.73
C PHE A 263 -5.19 15.32 1.42
N SER A 264 -4.82 16.00 0.35
CA SER A 264 -5.30 15.71 -0.98
C SER A 264 -4.10 15.43 -1.87
N PHE A 265 -4.05 14.27 -2.48
CA PHE A 265 -2.97 13.90 -3.41
C PHE A 265 -2.91 14.83 -4.63
N SER A 266 -4.02 15.42 -5.03
CA SER A 266 -4.03 16.46 -6.08
C SER A 266 -3.14 17.66 -5.77
N ARG A 267 -2.84 17.92 -4.49
CA ARG A 267 -1.90 18.98 -4.08
C ARG A 267 -0.44 18.64 -4.36
N LEU A 268 -0.12 17.37 -4.54
CA LEU A 268 1.25 16.92 -4.85
C LEU A 268 1.58 17.07 -6.32
N GLU A 269 0.58 17.09 -7.19
CA GLU A 269 0.78 17.23 -8.62
C GLU A 269 1.46 18.57 -8.92
N GLY A 270 2.54 18.52 -9.70
CA GLY A 270 3.32 19.69 -10.04
C GLY A 270 4.28 20.20 -8.96
N THR A 271 4.30 19.60 -7.77
CA THR A 271 5.29 19.91 -6.71
C THR A 271 6.60 19.12 -6.92
N PHE A 272 7.59 19.34 -6.06
CA PHE A 272 8.88 18.61 -6.08
C PHE A 272 9.57 18.54 -7.46
N GLY A 273 9.44 19.58 -8.27
CA GLY A 273 10.06 19.63 -9.60
C GLY A 273 9.19 19.06 -10.72
N GLY A 274 7.88 18.96 -10.52
CA GLY A 274 6.91 18.51 -11.52
C GLY A 274 6.53 17.02 -11.37
N ALA A 275 6.43 16.55 -10.14
CA ALA A 275 5.99 15.20 -9.84
C ALA A 275 4.61 14.88 -10.46
N LYS A 276 4.46 13.65 -10.94
CA LYS A 276 3.20 13.13 -11.47
C LYS A 276 2.44 12.40 -10.38
N TYR A 277 1.13 12.47 -10.43
CA TYR A 277 0.28 11.58 -9.66
C TYR A 277 -0.05 10.33 -10.48
N ILE A 278 0.13 9.15 -9.89
CA ILE A 278 -0.11 7.86 -10.52
C ILE A 278 -1.02 7.04 -9.61
N LYS A 279 -2.18 6.68 -10.15
CA LYS A 279 -3.06 5.71 -9.53
C LYS A 279 -2.57 4.30 -9.87
N ALA A 280 -2.19 3.53 -8.86
CA ALA A 280 -1.73 2.16 -9.01
C ALA A 280 -2.88 1.18 -8.89
N HIS A 281 -2.81 0.07 -9.62
CA HIS A 281 -3.84 -0.98 -9.62
C HIS A 281 -3.19 -2.35 -9.37
N THR A 282 -3.93 -3.24 -8.76
CA THR A 282 -3.51 -4.63 -8.50
C THR A 282 -3.03 -5.31 -9.78
N GLY A 283 -1.84 -5.93 -9.70
CA GLY A 283 -1.21 -6.61 -10.83
C GLY A 283 -0.30 -5.72 -11.68
N GLN A 284 -0.20 -4.40 -11.41
CA GLN A 284 0.81 -3.56 -12.05
C GLN A 284 2.19 -3.82 -11.49
N SER A 285 3.21 -3.63 -12.32
CA SER A 285 4.62 -3.71 -11.96
C SER A 285 5.37 -2.51 -12.52
N PHE A 286 6.19 -1.88 -11.70
CA PHE A 286 7.00 -0.73 -12.07
C PHE A 286 8.48 -1.08 -11.87
N SER A 287 9.33 -0.81 -12.85
CA SER A 287 10.75 -1.11 -12.77
C SER A 287 11.56 0.17 -12.63
N PHE A 288 12.43 0.21 -11.62
CA PHE A 288 13.31 1.33 -11.30
C PHE A 288 14.72 0.77 -11.08
N ALA A 289 15.70 1.12 -11.90
CA ALA A 289 17.13 0.87 -11.73
C ALA A 289 17.51 -0.37 -10.85
N GLY A 290 17.16 -1.57 -11.34
CA GLY A 290 17.46 -2.85 -10.69
C GLY A 290 16.41 -3.35 -9.70
N VAL A 291 15.37 -2.58 -9.41
CA VAL A 291 14.27 -2.94 -8.51
C VAL A 291 12.96 -3.00 -9.27
N SER A 292 12.20 -4.09 -9.11
CA SER A 292 10.82 -4.19 -9.59
C SER A 292 9.86 -4.02 -8.42
N MET A 293 8.98 -3.02 -8.49
CA MET A 293 7.90 -2.78 -7.53
C MET A 293 6.59 -3.34 -8.09
N ASN A 294 5.95 -4.25 -7.37
CA ASN A 294 4.71 -4.87 -7.81
C ASN A 294 3.57 -4.51 -6.86
N ILE A 295 2.40 -4.23 -7.41
CA ILE A 295 1.18 -3.95 -6.67
C ILE A 295 0.41 -5.25 -6.51
N LEU A 296 0.29 -5.76 -5.30
CA LEU A 296 -0.37 -7.04 -5.03
C LEU A 296 -1.84 -6.89 -4.63
N TYR A 297 -2.18 -5.76 -4.02
CA TYR A 297 -3.53 -5.52 -3.51
C TYR A 297 -3.79 -4.02 -3.45
N THR A 298 -5.00 -3.63 -3.79
CA THR A 298 -5.54 -2.29 -3.62
C THR A 298 -6.97 -2.37 -3.07
N HIS A 299 -7.56 -1.24 -2.70
CA HIS A 299 -8.95 -1.20 -2.22
C HIS A 299 -9.96 -1.79 -3.23
N GLU A 300 -9.63 -1.85 -4.50
CA GLU A 300 -10.44 -2.44 -5.56
C GLU A 300 -10.70 -3.94 -5.36
N ASP A 301 -9.83 -4.61 -4.59
CA ASP A 301 -9.97 -6.02 -4.22
C ASP A 301 -10.81 -6.23 -2.95
N ALA A 302 -11.08 -5.19 -2.17
CA ALA A 302 -11.85 -5.28 -0.95
C ALA A 302 -13.30 -5.70 -1.25
N ASN A 303 -13.82 -6.63 -0.45
CA ASN A 303 -15.19 -7.12 -0.62
C ASN A 303 -16.25 -6.18 -0.04
N ASP A 304 -15.87 -5.36 0.93
CA ASP A 304 -16.73 -4.41 1.61
C ASP A 304 -15.93 -3.18 2.06
N MET A 305 -16.30 -2.01 1.53
CA MET A 305 -15.69 -0.73 1.87
C MET A 305 -16.49 0.05 2.91
N ALA A 306 -17.68 -0.40 3.26
CA ALA A 306 -18.60 0.32 4.15
C ALA A 306 -18.31 0.03 5.63
N THR A 307 -17.13 0.42 6.15
CA THR A 307 -16.76 0.17 7.55
C THR A 307 -15.99 1.33 8.16
N ASP A 308 -15.90 1.30 9.49
CA ASP A 308 -15.21 2.31 10.30
C ASP A 308 -13.66 2.30 10.10
N SER A 309 -13.12 1.23 9.49
CA SER A 309 -11.68 1.08 9.22
C SER A 309 -11.32 1.27 7.73
N LEU A 310 -11.96 2.23 7.08
CA LEU A 310 -11.75 2.48 5.65
C LEU A 310 -10.27 2.71 5.30
N HIS A 311 -9.52 3.44 6.13
CA HIS A 311 -8.10 3.72 5.88
C HIS A 311 -7.29 2.43 5.75
N SER A 312 -7.34 1.53 6.72
CA SER A 312 -6.64 0.24 6.68
C SER A 312 -7.13 -0.67 5.56
N LYS A 313 -8.43 -0.58 5.20
CA LYS A 313 -9.01 -1.34 4.07
C LYS A 313 -8.55 -0.85 2.71
N THR A 314 -8.14 0.41 2.60
CA THR A 314 -7.53 0.97 1.38
C THR A 314 -6.04 0.68 1.29
N ALA A 315 -5.42 0.12 2.33
CA ALA A 315 -3.99 -0.13 2.38
C ALA A 315 -3.52 -0.97 1.19
N MET A 316 -2.62 -0.37 0.41
CA MET A 316 -2.01 -1.02 -0.74
C MET A 316 -0.90 -1.97 -0.28
N VAL A 317 -0.92 -3.21 -0.78
CA VAL A 317 0.13 -4.20 -0.53
C VAL A 317 1.10 -4.20 -1.70
N LEU A 318 2.38 -4.06 -1.37
CA LEU A 318 3.48 -3.91 -2.34
C LEU A 318 4.50 -5.01 -2.14
N ASP A 319 5.17 -5.42 -3.21
CA ASP A 319 6.48 -6.07 -3.08
C ASP A 319 7.56 -5.37 -3.91
N ALA A 320 8.80 -5.53 -3.47
CA ALA A 320 9.98 -5.20 -4.26
C ALA A 320 10.79 -6.47 -4.52
N THR A 321 11.24 -6.63 -5.76
CA THR A 321 12.13 -7.73 -6.15
C THR A 321 13.45 -7.17 -6.68
N VAL A 322 14.56 -7.66 -6.11
CA VAL A 322 15.93 -7.36 -6.55
C VAL A 322 16.65 -8.70 -6.74
N GLY A 323 16.93 -9.06 -7.98
CA GLY A 323 17.43 -10.41 -8.30
C GLY A 323 16.43 -11.48 -7.86
N GLU A 324 16.84 -12.34 -6.91
CA GLU A 324 16.01 -13.40 -6.34
C GLU A 324 15.38 -12.99 -4.99
N THR A 325 15.77 -11.86 -4.42
CA THR A 325 15.28 -11.39 -3.12
C THR A 325 13.96 -10.66 -3.26
N ARG A 326 12.99 -11.04 -2.45
CA ARG A 326 11.66 -10.45 -2.40
C ARG A 326 11.36 -9.86 -1.02
N PHE A 327 11.05 -8.58 -1.00
CA PHE A 327 10.56 -7.84 0.15
C PHE A 327 9.07 -7.53 -0.03
N LEU A 328 8.24 -7.86 0.95
CA LEU A 328 6.79 -7.65 0.93
C LEU A 328 6.37 -6.65 2.00
N TRP A 329 5.69 -5.58 1.61
CA TRP A 329 5.06 -4.60 2.50
C TRP A 329 3.56 -4.85 2.53
N LEU A 330 3.04 -5.14 3.71
CA LEU A 330 1.61 -5.33 3.95
C LEU A 330 0.88 -4.02 4.25
N GLY A 331 1.61 -2.93 4.55
CA GLY A 331 1.00 -1.73 5.09
C GLY A 331 0.22 -2.08 6.37
N ASP A 332 -0.97 -1.55 6.49
CA ASP A 332 -1.89 -1.79 7.60
C ASP A 332 -3.08 -2.67 7.21
N ILE A 333 -2.85 -3.64 6.30
CA ILE A 333 -3.91 -4.53 5.85
C ILE A 333 -4.54 -5.30 7.01
N GLU A 334 -5.84 -5.19 7.16
CA GLU A 334 -6.61 -5.90 8.18
C GLU A 334 -6.87 -7.37 7.82
N SER A 335 -7.46 -8.11 8.75
CA SER A 335 -7.65 -9.56 8.63
C SER A 335 -8.51 -10.00 7.44
N ASP A 336 -9.50 -9.22 7.02
CA ASP A 336 -10.34 -9.51 5.84
C ASP A 336 -9.57 -9.26 4.53
N GLY A 337 -8.82 -8.16 4.42
CA GLY A 337 -7.89 -7.91 3.32
C GLY A 337 -6.77 -8.98 3.27
N ALA A 338 -6.24 -9.38 4.43
CA ALA A 338 -5.27 -10.47 4.54
C ALA A 338 -5.85 -11.81 4.02
N ALA A 339 -7.09 -12.14 4.36
CA ALA A 339 -7.77 -13.33 3.86
C ALA A 339 -8.00 -13.25 2.34
N ARG A 340 -8.36 -12.06 1.83
CA ARG A 340 -8.50 -11.81 0.40
C ARG A 340 -7.18 -12.00 -0.33
N LEU A 341 -6.09 -11.43 0.18
CA LEU A 341 -4.74 -11.56 -0.38
C LEU A 341 -4.30 -13.05 -0.44
N VAL A 342 -4.53 -13.81 0.63
CA VAL A 342 -4.27 -15.26 0.67
C VAL A 342 -5.09 -15.99 -0.39
N SER A 343 -6.36 -15.65 -0.58
CA SER A 343 -7.23 -16.26 -1.59
C SER A 343 -6.76 -15.98 -3.01
N MET A 344 -6.19 -14.79 -3.26
CA MET A 344 -5.70 -14.38 -4.58
C MET A 344 -4.38 -15.07 -4.94
N TYR A 345 -3.44 -15.15 -3.98
CA TYR A 345 -2.05 -15.50 -4.28
C TYR A 345 -1.58 -16.83 -3.70
N GLY A 346 -2.18 -17.31 -2.60
CA GLY A 346 -1.76 -18.55 -1.94
C GLY A 346 -0.25 -18.58 -1.66
N GLU A 347 0.42 -19.61 -2.18
CA GLU A 347 1.88 -19.79 -2.06
C GLU A 347 2.70 -18.72 -2.81
N GLY A 348 2.09 -17.96 -3.70
CA GLY A 348 2.70 -16.84 -4.40
C GLY A 348 3.05 -15.65 -3.48
N LEU A 349 2.66 -15.70 -2.20
CA LEU A 349 3.02 -14.68 -1.20
C LEU A 349 4.38 -14.91 -0.53
N LYS A 350 5.03 -16.04 -0.78
CA LYS A 350 6.33 -16.32 -0.17
C LYS A 350 7.33 -15.21 -0.44
N CYS A 351 8.00 -14.74 0.60
CA CYS A 351 8.97 -13.64 0.54
C CYS A 351 10.14 -13.91 1.49
N ASP A 352 11.25 -13.21 1.29
CA ASP A 352 12.42 -13.28 2.16
C ASP A 352 12.27 -12.33 3.35
N VAL A 353 11.71 -11.16 3.10
CA VAL A 353 11.47 -10.12 4.10
C VAL A 353 10.02 -9.69 4.07
N LEU A 354 9.43 -9.58 5.24
CA LEU A 354 8.04 -9.16 5.44
C LEU A 354 7.98 -7.93 6.35
N GLN A 355 7.34 -6.85 5.87
CA GLN A 355 6.92 -5.78 6.76
C GLN A 355 5.55 -6.12 7.35
N ILE A 356 5.42 -5.91 8.65
CA ILE A 356 4.15 -5.99 9.38
C ILE A 356 3.92 -4.72 10.21
N SER A 357 2.65 -4.41 10.44
CA SER A 357 2.23 -3.33 11.33
C SER A 357 1.85 -3.83 12.72
N ALA A 358 1.96 -2.96 13.71
CA ALA A 358 1.66 -3.26 15.12
C ALA A 358 0.20 -2.91 15.47
N GLY A 359 -0.74 -3.67 14.95
CA GLY A 359 -2.16 -3.54 15.26
C GLY A 359 -2.82 -4.89 15.60
N GLU A 360 -3.81 -4.88 16.51
CA GLU A 360 -4.48 -6.12 16.94
C GLU A 360 -5.31 -6.77 15.81
N SER A 361 -5.79 -5.98 14.85
CA SER A 361 -6.56 -6.43 13.69
C SER A 361 -5.71 -6.64 12.42
N MET A 362 -4.42 -6.30 12.47
CA MET A 362 -3.55 -6.28 11.29
C MET A 362 -3.07 -7.68 10.91
N GLY A 363 -3.10 -7.97 9.60
CA GLY A 363 -2.63 -9.23 9.05
C GLY A 363 -3.40 -10.46 9.56
N SER A 364 -2.81 -11.62 9.44
CA SER A 364 -3.32 -12.87 10.02
C SER A 364 -2.23 -13.94 10.10
N GLU A 365 -2.41 -14.94 10.98
CA GLU A 365 -1.48 -16.07 11.08
C GLU A 365 -1.40 -16.85 9.75
N GLU A 366 -2.52 -17.03 9.05
CA GLU A 366 -2.53 -17.72 7.75
C GLU A 366 -1.74 -16.93 6.68
N LEU A 367 -1.91 -15.61 6.62
CA LEU A 367 -1.12 -14.75 5.74
C LEU A 367 0.37 -14.90 6.02
N TYR A 368 0.77 -14.83 7.29
CA TYR A 368 2.18 -14.93 7.68
C TYR A 368 2.77 -16.31 7.38
N LYS A 369 1.97 -17.39 7.48
CA LYS A 369 2.37 -18.73 7.04
C LYS A 369 2.64 -18.80 5.54
N ARG A 370 1.83 -18.12 4.72
CA ARG A 370 2.03 -18.06 3.26
C ARG A 370 3.25 -17.24 2.89
N CYS A 371 3.49 -16.16 3.60
CA CYS A 371 4.69 -15.33 3.39
C CYS A 371 5.97 -16.05 3.81
N ALA A 372 5.95 -16.81 4.91
CA ALA A 372 7.07 -17.57 5.46
C ALA A 372 8.41 -16.83 5.43
N PRO A 373 8.52 -15.60 5.95
CA PRO A 373 9.70 -14.78 5.83
C PRO A 373 10.84 -15.29 6.72
N SER A 374 12.09 -15.08 6.28
CA SER A 374 13.27 -15.24 7.15
C SER A 374 13.51 -14.00 8.02
N THR A 375 13.14 -12.82 7.53
CA THR A 375 13.30 -11.55 8.23
C THR A 375 11.96 -10.81 8.31
N VAL A 376 11.65 -10.25 9.48
CA VAL A 376 10.46 -9.42 9.70
C VAL A 376 10.89 -7.99 10.04
N PHE A 377 10.35 -7.02 9.33
CA PHE A 377 10.38 -5.62 9.69
C PHE A 377 9.06 -5.26 10.37
N TYR A 378 9.14 -4.91 11.65
CA TYR A 378 7.98 -4.64 12.48
C TYR A 378 7.87 -3.13 12.71
N ALA A 379 6.97 -2.49 11.97
CA ALA A 379 6.64 -1.08 12.13
C ALA A 379 5.71 -0.92 13.35
N GLY A 380 6.11 -0.10 14.31
CA GLY A 380 5.33 0.17 15.51
C GLY A 380 6.17 0.71 16.66
N THR A 381 5.50 1.38 17.60
CA THR A 381 6.11 1.81 18.86
C THR A 381 6.40 0.63 19.79
N ALA A 382 7.26 0.80 20.78
CA ALA A 382 7.54 -0.25 21.76
C ALA A 382 6.26 -0.71 22.49
N ALA A 383 5.34 0.22 22.77
CA ALA A 383 4.08 -0.08 23.44
C ALA A 383 3.13 -0.91 22.56
N SER A 384 3.02 -0.59 21.26
CA SER A 384 2.18 -1.36 20.33
C SER A 384 2.76 -2.74 20.04
N VAL A 385 4.08 -2.86 19.89
CA VAL A 385 4.76 -4.15 19.76
C VAL A 385 4.54 -5.03 20.98
N GLU A 386 4.69 -4.49 22.21
CA GLU A 386 4.41 -5.22 23.45
C GLU A 386 2.95 -5.67 23.55
N LYS A 387 2.00 -4.80 23.22
CA LYS A 387 0.56 -5.10 23.21
C LYS A 387 0.21 -6.25 22.28
N CYS A 388 0.85 -6.31 21.11
CA CYS A 388 0.59 -7.34 20.10
C CYS A 388 1.39 -8.65 20.32
N ALA A 389 2.36 -8.69 21.23
CA ALA A 389 3.26 -9.83 21.41
C ALA A 389 2.55 -11.15 21.75
N GLU A 390 1.36 -11.09 22.36
CA GLU A 390 0.58 -12.26 22.73
C GLU A 390 -0.32 -12.80 21.60
N LEU A 391 -0.48 -12.08 20.49
CA LEU A 391 -1.27 -12.53 19.34
C LEU A 391 -0.65 -13.79 18.72
N ALA A 392 -1.51 -14.72 18.31
CA ALA A 392 -1.07 -15.99 17.72
C ALA A 392 -0.23 -15.78 16.44
N SER A 393 -0.60 -14.79 15.62
CA SER A 393 0.11 -14.38 14.41
C SER A 393 1.52 -13.88 14.70
N ILE A 394 1.68 -13.05 15.73
CA ILE A 394 2.98 -12.51 16.14
C ILE A 394 3.87 -13.59 16.76
N LYS A 395 3.28 -14.45 17.61
CA LYS A 395 4.00 -15.61 18.17
C LYS A 395 4.48 -16.58 17.09
N TYR A 396 3.69 -16.77 16.04
CA TYR A 396 4.11 -17.58 14.89
C TYR A 396 5.37 -16.98 14.24
N LEU A 397 5.36 -15.68 13.91
CA LEU A 397 6.53 -15.02 13.31
C LEU A 397 7.75 -15.05 14.23
N ALA A 398 7.56 -14.75 15.52
CA ALA A 398 8.66 -14.79 16.50
C ALA A 398 9.26 -16.21 16.66
N GLY A 399 8.50 -17.25 16.36
CA GLY A 399 8.96 -18.65 16.41
C GLY A 399 9.54 -19.17 15.09
N THR A 400 9.35 -18.48 13.98
CA THR A 400 9.71 -18.97 12.63
C THR A 400 10.67 -18.08 11.89
N ALA A 401 10.61 -16.75 12.08
CA ALA A 401 11.56 -15.82 11.48
C ALA A 401 12.92 -15.91 12.18
N GLU A 402 13.98 -15.85 11.39
CA GLU A 402 15.37 -15.86 11.92
C GLU A 402 15.75 -14.50 12.51
N ARG A 403 15.09 -13.44 12.04
CA ARG A 403 15.36 -12.06 12.44
C ARG A 403 14.11 -11.21 12.50
N THR A 404 14.03 -10.34 13.51
CA THR A 404 13.04 -9.27 13.60
C THR A 404 13.77 -7.94 13.78
N VAL A 405 13.39 -6.93 12.99
CA VAL A 405 13.88 -5.56 13.05
C VAL A 405 12.75 -4.67 13.53
N LEU A 406 12.91 -4.07 14.69
CA LEU A 406 11.88 -3.24 15.31
C LEU A 406 12.12 -1.76 14.98
N ALA A 407 11.13 -1.08 14.42
CA ALA A 407 11.21 0.36 14.13
C ALA A 407 11.43 1.19 15.40
N CYS A 408 10.90 0.74 16.54
CA CYS A 408 11.11 1.40 17.84
C CYS A 408 12.55 1.29 18.36
N GLU A 409 13.42 0.49 17.76
CA GLU A 409 14.85 0.41 18.10
C GLU A 409 15.70 1.38 17.26
N GLY A 410 15.11 2.09 16.32
CA GLY A 410 15.75 3.09 15.47
C GLY A 410 15.76 2.73 14.00
N THR A 411 16.37 3.61 13.21
CA THR A 411 16.49 3.45 11.76
C THR A 411 17.48 2.34 11.41
N TYR A 412 17.06 1.42 10.54
CA TYR A 412 17.84 0.27 10.14
C TYR A 412 17.95 0.15 8.63
N THR A 413 19.16 -0.07 8.11
CA THR A 413 19.43 -0.26 6.67
C THR A 413 19.99 -1.66 6.41
N MET A 414 19.48 -2.32 5.38
CA MET A 414 19.90 -3.64 4.91
C MET A 414 20.07 -3.62 3.39
N ARG A 415 21.13 -4.24 2.87
CA ARG A 415 21.25 -4.48 1.43
C ARG A 415 20.41 -5.69 1.02
N PHE A 416 19.84 -5.66 -0.16
CA PHE A 416 19.12 -6.83 -0.68
C PHE A 416 20.03 -8.05 -0.84
N SER A 417 21.30 -7.86 -1.18
CA SER A 417 22.29 -8.94 -1.26
C SER A 417 22.53 -9.67 0.07
N ASP A 418 22.43 -8.96 1.20
CA ASP A 418 22.73 -9.52 2.52
C ASP A 418 21.58 -10.43 3.02
N ILE A 419 20.38 -10.29 2.44
CA ILE A 419 19.21 -11.10 2.77
C ILE A 419 19.41 -12.56 2.33
N ILE A 420 20.02 -12.77 1.17
CA ILE A 420 20.25 -14.13 0.60
C ILE A 420 21.19 -14.97 1.49
N ASP A 421 22.12 -14.34 2.18
CA ASP A 421 23.12 -15.03 3.00
C ASP A 421 22.55 -15.51 4.35
N ILE A 422 21.51 -14.87 4.87
CA ILE A 422 20.84 -15.29 6.10
C ILE A 422 20.19 -16.68 5.92
N GLY A 423 19.47 -16.92 4.82
CA GLY A 423 18.81 -18.20 4.53
C GLY A 423 19.75 -19.35 4.17
N LYS A 424 21.06 -19.10 3.94
CA LYS A 424 22.06 -20.11 3.60
C LYS A 424 22.99 -20.50 4.77
N GLY A 425 22.83 -19.89 5.95
CA GLY A 425 23.59 -20.25 7.16
C GLY A 425 25.09 -19.97 7.09
N THR A 426 25.56 -19.12 6.17
CA THR A 426 27.00 -18.86 5.94
C THR A 426 27.48 -17.48 6.38
N GLY A 427 26.62 -16.63 6.94
CA GLY A 427 26.98 -15.29 7.38
C GLY A 427 26.85 -15.12 8.88
N SER A 428 27.97 -15.04 9.61
CA SER A 428 27.98 -14.32 10.87
C SER A 428 27.81 -12.84 10.54
N VAL A 429 26.57 -12.35 10.60
CA VAL A 429 26.32 -10.91 10.52
C VAL A 429 26.91 -10.33 11.81
N ASP A 430 27.99 -9.58 11.68
CA ASP A 430 28.56 -8.82 12.79
C ASP A 430 27.43 -7.90 13.31
N ALA A 431 27.01 -8.16 14.55
CA ALA A 431 25.97 -7.39 15.24
C ALA A 431 26.40 -5.93 15.52
N ASP A 432 27.55 -5.52 15.02
CA ASP A 432 28.23 -4.25 15.31
C ASP A 432 28.15 -3.22 14.16
N SER A 433 27.42 -3.49 13.09
CA SER A 433 27.10 -2.44 12.11
C SER A 433 25.86 -1.61 12.50
N ARG A 434 25.68 -1.36 13.79
CA ARG A 434 24.86 -0.25 14.25
C ARG A 434 25.63 1.01 13.91
N TYR A 435 25.25 1.70 12.85
CA TYR A 435 25.63 3.08 12.68
C TYR A 435 24.93 3.91 13.78
N THR A 436 25.53 3.90 14.97
CA THR A 436 25.33 5.00 15.90
C THR A 436 26.19 6.13 15.36
N GLU A 437 25.59 7.02 14.56
CA GLU A 437 26.21 8.31 14.33
C GLU A 437 26.01 9.14 15.61
N ASP A 438 27.09 9.30 16.37
CA ASP A 438 27.18 10.36 17.37
C ASP A 438 27.05 11.73 16.65
N TYR A 439 26.07 12.52 17.07
CA TYR A 439 25.92 13.94 16.73
C TYR A 439 26.87 14.80 17.57
#